data_701b170cd6b7edb09d6d0f5e9a23677a
#
_entry.id   701b170cd6b7edb09d6d0f5e9a23677a
#
_cell.length_a   1.000
_cell.length_b   1.000
_cell.length_c   1.000
_cell.angle_alpha   90.00
_cell.angle_beta   90.00
_cell.angle_gamma   90.00
#
_symmetry.space_group_name_H-M   'P 1'
#
loop_
_entity.id
_entity.type
_entity.pdbx_description
1 polymer ?
#
loop_
_entity_poly.entity_id
_entity_poly.type
_entity_poly.pdbx_seq_one_letter_code
_entity_poly.pdbx_strand_id
1 'polypeptide(L)'
;MPEKLALQAADWRGLRAALVLGMGMAVLAGLGVLGACASSPEAAAVAAGDLLTPSDEPAARKRARIRLELALAYFEQGQTTVALDELKLALQADPVYAPAHNLRGLIYLRLKDFSVADESFRKALVLNPRDANVRHNLAWLLCQQQRWPESFERFEQVLSDPGYTEQAKTFRALGLCQARAGMSDQAERNLLKSHEYDPANPVTQFNLAALLHARGDLPRAQWHVRRLNNSELANAESFWLGVKVERGLDNRVAMEQLSLQLVKRFPLSRESDSLQRGAFNE
;
A
#
# COMPACT_ATOMS: atom_id res chain seq x y z
N MET A 1 19.23 12.02 -15.29
CA MET A 1 18.97 12.22 -13.85
C MET A 1 17.57 11.74 -13.52
N PRO A 2 17.35 10.51 -13.08
CA PRO A 2 15.99 9.97 -12.82
C PRO A 2 15.76 9.74 -11.32
N GLU A 3 15.96 10.76 -10.47
CA GLU A 3 15.91 10.54 -9.02
C GLU A 3 14.68 11.15 -8.32
N LYS A 4 13.68 11.59 -9.07
CA LYS A 4 12.52 12.29 -8.51
C LYS A 4 11.16 11.70 -8.94
N LEU A 5 11.02 10.37 -8.98
CA LEU A 5 9.69 9.78 -8.85
C LEU A 5 9.36 9.74 -7.36
N ALA A 6 8.58 10.72 -6.92
CA ALA A 6 8.25 10.94 -5.52
C ALA A 6 7.81 9.65 -4.82
N LEU A 7 8.62 9.20 -3.89
CA LEU A 7 8.31 8.18 -2.91
C LEU A 7 7.42 8.81 -1.84
N GLN A 8 6.13 8.95 -2.12
CA GLN A 8 5.17 9.18 -1.05
C GLN A 8 4.52 7.87 -0.65
N ALA A 9 4.62 7.64 0.62
CA ALA A 9 4.02 6.66 1.49
C ALA A 9 2.99 5.73 0.83
N ALA A 10 3.22 4.45 0.96
CA ALA A 10 2.19 3.43 0.78
C ALA A 10 0.93 3.87 1.52
N ASP A 11 -0.16 4.00 0.78
CA ASP A 11 -1.47 4.34 1.31
C ASP A 11 -1.99 3.18 2.17
N TRP A 12 -1.88 3.33 3.49
CA TRP A 12 -2.18 2.30 4.50
C TRP A 12 -3.66 2.26 4.89
N ARG A 13 -4.53 3.02 4.21
CA ARG A 13 -5.94 3.17 4.59
C ARG A 13 -6.80 1.92 4.35
N GLY A 14 -6.28 0.89 3.71
CA GLY A 14 -7.02 -0.34 3.37
C GLY A 14 -7.28 -1.32 4.53
N LEU A 15 -6.72 -1.12 5.72
CA LEU A 15 -6.79 -2.10 6.81
C LEU A 15 -7.99 -1.92 7.77
N ARG A 16 -8.92 -1.00 7.51
CA ARG A 16 -10.04 -0.71 8.45
C ARG A 16 -11.41 -1.25 8.05
N ALA A 17 -11.54 -2.05 7.01
CA ALA A 17 -12.84 -2.51 6.52
C ALA A 17 -13.09 -4.02 6.72
N ALA A 18 -13.04 -4.53 7.95
CA ALA A 18 -13.60 -5.85 8.24
C ALA A 18 -13.94 -6.02 9.72
N LEU A 19 -14.80 -5.16 10.27
CA LEU A 19 -15.44 -5.42 11.57
C LEU A 19 -16.63 -4.46 11.71
N VAL A 20 -17.81 -4.86 11.26
CA VAL A 20 -19.13 -4.55 11.86
C VAL A 20 -20.22 -5.24 11.04
N LEU A 21 -21.13 -5.89 11.77
CA LEU A 21 -22.52 -6.25 11.49
C LEU A 21 -22.86 -7.73 11.32
N GLY A 22 -23.63 -8.18 12.29
CA GLY A 22 -24.42 -9.40 12.23
C GLY A 22 -25.08 -9.78 13.54
N MET A 23 -25.89 -8.87 14.12
CA MET A 23 -26.84 -9.21 15.19
C MET A 23 -28.20 -9.50 14.56
N GLY A 24 -28.70 -10.71 14.71
CA GLY A 24 -30.05 -11.11 14.28
C GLY A 24 -30.55 -12.26 15.14
N MET A 25 -31.43 -11.90 16.10
CA MET A 25 -32.17 -12.78 16.99
C MET A 25 -33.24 -13.58 16.21
N ALA A 26 -33.37 -14.87 16.47
CA ALA A 26 -34.68 -15.57 16.35
C ALA A 26 -34.73 -16.74 17.32
N VAL A 27 -35.62 -16.59 18.30
CA VAL A 27 -36.10 -17.65 19.22
C VAL A 27 -37.21 -18.43 18.53
N LEU A 28 -37.16 -19.77 18.52
CA LEU A 28 -38.35 -20.60 18.40
C LEU A 28 -38.11 -21.94 19.10
N ALA A 29 -39.01 -22.21 20.04
CA ALA A 29 -39.10 -23.42 20.84
C ALA A 29 -39.77 -24.56 20.04
N GLY A 30 -39.35 -25.79 20.26
CA GLY A 30 -39.97 -26.98 19.74
C GLY A 30 -39.50 -28.24 20.48
N LEU A 31 -40.41 -28.85 21.26
CA LEU A 31 -40.22 -30.06 22.07
C LEU A 31 -39.99 -31.34 21.23
N GLY A 32 -39.16 -32.21 21.76
CA GLY A 32 -39.39 -33.64 21.83
C GLY A 32 -38.76 -34.50 20.73
N VAL A 33 -37.83 -35.34 21.11
CA VAL A 33 -37.90 -36.83 21.08
C VAL A 33 -36.57 -37.37 21.65
N LEU A 34 -36.65 -38.16 22.72
CA LEU A 34 -35.55 -38.92 23.29
C LEU A 34 -35.18 -40.07 22.35
N GLY A 35 -34.01 -39.93 21.71
CA GLY A 35 -33.33 -41.01 21.00
C GLY A 35 -31.91 -41.13 21.55
N ALA A 36 -31.69 -42.07 22.44
CA ALA A 36 -30.36 -42.39 22.95
C ALA A 36 -29.55 -43.08 21.85
N CYS A 37 -28.72 -42.32 21.13
CA CYS A 37 -27.64 -42.87 20.34
C CYS A 37 -26.34 -42.64 21.12
N ALA A 38 -25.72 -43.75 21.54
CA ALA A 38 -24.36 -43.75 22.10
C ALA A 38 -23.38 -43.22 21.06
N SER A 39 -23.00 -41.95 21.17
CA SER A 39 -21.94 -41.37 20.39
C SER A 39 -20.60 -41.84 20.92
N SER A 40 -19.81 -42.54 20.11
CA SER A 40 -18.44 -42.89 20.40
C SER A 40 -17.62 -41.61 20.70
N PRO A 41 -16.73 -41.63 21.71
CA PRO A 41 -15.93 -40.42 22.11
C PRO A 41 -15.02 -39.89 21.00
N GLU A 42 -14.81 -40.66 19.95
CA GLU A 42 -13.94 -40.27 18.82
C GLU A 42 -14.62 -39.30 17.83
N ALA A 43 -15.94 -39.36 17.69
CA ALA A 43 -16.71 -38.45 16.82
C ALA A 43 -16.92 -37.06 17.46
N ALA A 44 -16.87 -36.96 18.80
CA ALA A 44 -16.98 -35.66 19.49
C ALA A 44 -15.69 -34.84 19.47
N ALA A 45 -14.51 -35.48 19.31
CA ALA A 45 -13.22 -34.81 19.26
C ALA A 45 -12.95 -34.09 17.92
N VAL A 46 -13.54 -34.57 16.80
CA VAL A 46 -13.36 -33.97 15.48
C VAL A 46 -14.26 -32.72 15.31
N ALA A 47 -15.43 -32.70 15.98
CA ALA A 47 -16.34 -31.54 15.89
C ALA A 47 -15.95 -30.36 16.78
N ALA A 48 -15.11 -30.56 17.80
CA ALA A 48 -14.65 -29.48 18.70
C ALA A 48 -13.45 -28.69 18.16
N GLY A 49 -12.79 -29.19 17.10
CA GLY A 49 -11.59 -28.54 16.53
C GLY A 49 -11.85 -27.41 15.54
N ASP A 50 -13.09 -27.23 15.08
CA ASP A 50 -13.39 -26.35 13.94
C ASP A 50 -14.02 -25.00 14.30
N LEU A 51 -14.34 -24.75 15.56
CA LEU A 51 -14.99 -23.51 16.00
C LEU A 51 -14.03 -22.67 16.87
N LEU A 52 -12.86 -22.31 16.33
CA LEU A 52 -11.99 -21.32 16.98
C LEU A 52 -12.64 -19.94 16.90
N THR A 53 -13.00 -19.41 18.04
CA THR A 53 -13.52 -18.04 18.17
C THR A 53 -12.40 -17.07 18.57
N PRO A 54 -12.56 -15.74 18.40
CA PRO A 54 -11.62 -14.77 18.91
C PRO A 54 -11.33 -14.89 20.42
N SER A 55 -12.24 -15.53 21.18
CA SER A 55 -12.06 -15.81 22.62
C SER A 55 -11.03 -16.90 22.88
N ASP A 56 -10.78 -17.77 21.91
CA ASP A 56 -9.83 -18.89 22.03
C ASP A 56 -8.40 -18.48 21.65
N GLU A 57 -8.19 -17.21 21.27
CA GLU A 57 -6.88 -16.68 20.94
C GLU A 57 -5.93 -16.79 22.15
N PRO A 58 -4.78 -17.46 22.03
CA PRO A 58 -3.82 -17.56 23.14
C PRO A 58 -3.43 -16.18 23.68
N ALA A 59 -3.33 -16.05 25.01
CA ALA A 59 -3.02 -14.78 25.65
C ALA A 59 -1.71 -14.12 25.14
N ALA A 60 -0.73 -14.93 24.74
CA ALA A 60 0.50 -14.47 24.11
C ALA A 60 0.23 -13.80 22.75
N ARG A 61 -0.57 -14.46 21.90
CA ARG A 61 -0.97 -13.94 20.59
C ARG A 61 -1.80 -12.66 20.72
N LYS A 62 -2.75 -12.61 21.66
CA LYS A 62 -3.55 -11.42 21.93
C LYS A 62 -2.66 -10.23 22.34
N ARG A 63 -1.68 -10.46 23.22
CA ARG A 63 -0.71 -9.39 23.58
C ARG A 63 0.11 -8.94 22.37
N ALA A 64 0.61 -9.88 21.56
CA ALA A 64 1.38 -9.57 20.35
C ALA A 64 0.57 -8.73 19.37
N ARG A 65 -0.70 -9.08 19.17
CA ARG A 65 -1.61 -8.34 18.27
C ARG A 65 -1.82 -6.90 18.75
N ILE A 66 -2.12 -6.68 20.03
CA ILE A 66 -2.30 -5.33 20.59
C ILE A 66 -1.03 -4.49 20.42
N ARG A 67 0.15 -5.07 20.71
CA ARG A 67 1.44 -4.39 20.52
C ARG A 67 1.73 -4.09 19.05
N LEU A 68 1.36 -4.98 18.15
CA LEU A 68 1.47 -4.75 16.70
C LEU A 68 0.59 -3.60 16.23
N GLU A 69 -0.66 -3.51 16.71
CA GLU A 69 -1.58 -2.41 16.39
C GLU A 69 -1.00 -1.06 16.83
N LEU A 70 -0.42 -0.99 18.04
CA LEU A 70 0.30 0.21 18.52
C LEU A 70 1.52 0.51 17.65
N ALA A 71 2.34 -0.48 17.34
CA ALA A 71 3.52 -0.31 16.50
C ALA A 71 3.15 0.23 15.11
N LEU A 72 2.06 -0.27 14.52
CA LEU A 72 1.55 0.20 13.23
C LEU A 72 1.10 1.66 13.32
N ALA A 73 0.33 2.01 14.35
CA ALA A 73 -0.14 3.39 14.55
C ALA A 73 1.03 4.39 14.69
N TYR A 74 2.05 4.05 15.46
CA TYR A 74 3.26 4.88 15.58
C TYR A 74 4.06 4.94 14.28
N PHE A 75 4.14 3.84 13.55
CA PHE A 75 4.81 3.81 12.25
C PHE A 75 4.11 4.72 11.22
N GLU A 76 2.78 4.72 11.17
CA GLU A 76 1.97 5.61 10.32
C GLU A 76 2.19 7.09 10.67
N GLN A 77 2.40 7.41 11.95
CA GLN A 77 2.72 8.76 12.42
C GLN A 77 4.20 9.16 12.20
N GLY A 78 5.02 8.27 11.63
CA GLY A 78 6.45 8.51 11.42
C GLY A 78 7.31 8.35 12.69
N GLN A 79 6.73 7.92 13.80
CA GLN A 79 7.44 7.70 15.08
C GLN A 79 8.15 6.33 15.06
N THR A 80 9.14 6.21 14.18
CA THR A 80 9.77 4.91 13.85
C THR A 80 10.42 4.23 15.06
N THR A 81 11.06 4.97 15.95
CA THR A 81 11.70 4.41 17.15
C THR A 81 10.66 3.77 18.07
N VAL A 82 9.57 4.50 18.35
CA VAL A 82 8.49 3.99 19.20
C VAL A 82 7.82 2.77 18.57
N ALA A 83 7.62 2.80 17.23
CA ALA A 83 7.09 1.67 16.51
C ALA A 83 7.99 0.42 16.64
N LEU A 84 9.30 0.57 16.61
CA LEU A 84 10.25 -0.53 16.83
C LEU A 84 10.22 -1.06 18.28
N ASP A 85 10.05 -0.20 19.27
CA ASP A 85 9.93 -0.62 20.68
C ASP A 85 8.65 -1.45 20.89
N GLU A 86 7.50 -0.99 20.40
CA GLU A 86 6.25 -1.74 20.48
C GLU A 86 6.31 -3.05 19.69
N LEU A 87 6.93 -3.04 18.52
CA LEU A 87 7.14 -4.24 17.71
C LEU A 87 8.04 -5.27 18.42
N LYS A 88 9.08 -4.83 19.12
CA LYS A 88 9.91 -5.70 19.96
C LYS A 88 9.08 -6.39 21.04
N LEU A 89 8.19 -5.66 21.70
CA LEU A 89 7.28 -6.22 22.70
C LEU A 89 6.28 -7.22 22.05
N ALA A 90 5.80 -6.95 20.83
CA ALA A 90 4.96 -7.88 20.09
C ALA A 90 5.69 -9.20 19.83
N LEU A 91 6.93 -9.14 19.34
CA LEU A 91 7.74 -10.33 19.03
C LEU A 91 8.25 -11.06 20.29
N GLN A 92 8.40 -10.37 21.43
CA GLN A 92 8.68 -11.00 22.71
C GLN A 92 7.45 -11.77 23.23
N ALA A 93 6.24 -11.24 23.02
CA ALA A 93 5.01 -11.91 23.42
C ALA A 93 4.72 -13.15 22.54
N ASP A 94 4.95 -13.05 21.22
CA ASP A 94 4.77 -14.15 20.28
C ASP A 94 5.80 -14.06 19.15
N PRO A 95 6.92 -14.82 19.25
CA PRO A 95 7.99 -14.81 18.25
C PRO A 95 7.60 -15.38 16.88
N VAL A 96 6.48 -16.10 16.79
CA VAL A 96 5.99 -16.69 15.52
C VAL A 96 4.78 -15.94 14.95
N TYR A 97 4.57 -14.69 15.37
CA TYR A 97 3.50 -13.86 14.85
C TYR A 97 3.89 -13.24 13.51
N ALA A 98 3.49 -13.85 12.40
CA ALA A 98 3.86 -13.46 11.04
C ALA A 98 3.58 -11.97 10.73
N PRO A 99 2.43 -11.35 11.13
CA PRO A 99 2.20 -9.92 10.90
C PRO A 99 3.23 -9.00 11.54
N ALA A 100 3.79 -9.37 12.71
CA ALA A 100 4.83 -8.58 13.35
C ALA A 100 6.15 -8.61 12.57
N HIS A 101 6.52 -9.76 12.01
CA HIS A 101 7.67 -9.85 11.10
C HIS A 101 7.45 -9.05 9.81
N ASN A 102 6.22 -9.03 9.27
CA ASN A 102 5.90 -8.19 8.12
C ASN A 102 6.07 -6.70 8.44
N LEU A 103 5.53 -6.21 9.55
CA LEU A 103 5.73 -4.81 9.96
C LEU A 103 7.22 -4.48 10.20
N ARG A 104 7.99 -5.41 10.80
CA ARG A 104 9.45 -5.26 10.92
C ARG A 104 10.09 -5.03 9.55
N GLY A 105 9.73 -5.84 8.57
CA GLY A 105 10.21 -5.69 7.20
C GLY A 105 9.88 -4.31 6.60
N LEU A 106 8.67 -3.82 6.80
CA LEU A 106 8.23 -2.51 6.31
C LEU A 106 8.96 -1.34 6.99
N ILE A 107 9.19 -1.43 8.30
CA ILE A 107 9.94 -0.40 9.04
C ILE A 107 11.38 -0.34 8.51
N TYR A 108 12.08 -1.48 8.40
CA TYR A 108 13.45 -1.51 7.93
C TYR A 108 13.57 -1.17 6.43
N LEU A 109 12.56 -1.48 5.62
CA LEU A 109 12.46 -1.00 4.25
C LEU A 109 12.43 0.54 4.17
N ARG A 110 11.65 1.20 5.04
CA ARG A 110 11.62 2.68 5.16
C ARG A 110 12.98 3.24 5.60
N LEU A 111 13.66 2.55 6.52
CA LEU A 111 15.01 2.90 6.98
C LEU A 111 16.10 2.59 5.96
N LYS A 112 15.76 1.96 4.82
CA LYS A 112 16.67 1.48 3.77
C LYS A 112 17.66 0.41 4.24
N ASP A 113 17.39 -0.23 5.36
CA ASP A 113 18.09 -1.45 5.76
C ASP A 113 17.45 -2.66 5.07
N PHE A 114 17.85 -2.86 3.82
CA PHE A 114 17.28 -3.89 2.96
C PHE A 114 17.60 -5.30 3.42
N SER A 115 18.69 -5.50 4.14
CA SER A 115 19.08 -6.81 4.67
C SER A 115 18.09 -7.27 5.75
N VAL A 116 17.82 -6.42 6.74
CA VAL A 116 16.88 -6.73 7.82
C VAL A 116 15.44 -6.79 7.29
N ALA A 117 15.10 -5.97 6.28
CA ALA A 117 13.80 -6.04 5.63
C ALA A 117 13.58 -7.39 4.93
N ASP A 118 14.56 -7.89 4.16
CA ASP A 118 14.50 -9.18 3.46
C ASP A 118 14.35 -10.34 4.46
N GLU A 119 15.20 -10.39 5.48
CA GLU A 119 15.10 -11.38 6.57
C GLU A 119 13.70 -11.42 7.17
N SER A 120 13.15 -10.23 7.46
CA SER A 120 11.86 -10.09 8.12
C SER A 120 10.71 -10.57 7.24
N PHE A 121 10.67 -10.16 5.96
CA PHE A 121 9.65 -10.63 5.02
C PHE A 121 9.76 -12.14 4.77
N ARG A 122 10.96 -12.69 4.63
CA ARG A 122 11.15 -14.15 4.50
C ARG A 122 10.66 -14.88 5.74
N LYS A 123 10.96 -14.37 6.94
CA LYS A 123 10.44 -14.95 8.17
C LYS A 123 8.92 -14.92 8.23
N ALA A 124 8.29 -13.82 7.82
CA ALA A 124 6.85 -13.72 7.73
C ALA A 124 6.27 -14.75 6.75
N LEU A 125 6.91 -14.97 5.59
CA LEU A 125 6.48 -15.97 4.60
C LEU A 125 6.72 -17.43 5.04
N VAL A 126 7.74 -17.69 5.84
CA VAL A 126 7.93 -19.03 6.46
C VAL A 126 6.76 -19.33 7.41
N LEU A 127 6.30 -18.34 8.16
CA LEU A 127 5.20 -18.46 9.12
C LEU A 127 3.82 -18.45 8.45
N ASN A 128 3.65 -17.70 7.36
CA ASN A 128 2.44 -17.65 6.55
C ASN A 128 2.79 -17.61 5.05
N PRO A 129 2.98 -18.77 4.38
CA PRO A 129 3.42 -18.82 2.98
C PRO A 129 2.44 -18.23 1.96
N ARG A 130 1.15 -18.12 2.32
CA ARG A 130 0.09 -17.65 1.43
C ARG A 130 -0.20 -16.16 1.55
N ASP A 131 0.53 -15.41 2.40
CA ASP A 131 0.30 -13.99 2.57
C ASP A 131 0.74 -13.19 1.33
N ALA A 132 -0.24 -12.84 0.51
CA ALA A 132 -0.02 -12.09 -0.72
C ALA A 132 0.52 -10.68 -0.45
N ASN A 133 0.17 -10.06 0.69
CA ASN A 133 0.70 -8.75 1.07
C ASN A 133 2.19 -8.81 1.40
N VAL A 134 2.63 -9.85 2.09
CA VAL A 134 4.07 -10.05 2.36
C VAL A 134 4.84 -10.34 1.06
N ARG A 135 4.26 -11.14 0.16
CA ARG A 135 4.84 -11.37 -1.18
C ARG A 135 4.96 -10.07 -1.98
N HIS A 136 3.94 -9.21 -1.95
CA HIS A 136 3.98 -7.86 -2.54
C HIS A 136 5.09 -7.00 -1.93
N ASN A 137 5.23 -6.99 -0.60
CA ASN A 137 6.25 -6.19 0.09
C ASN A 137 7.67 -6.65 -0.25
N LEU A 138 7.88 -7.96 -0.39
CA LEU A 138 9.16 -8.52 -0.85
C LEU A 138 9.45 -8.14 -2.31
N ALA A 139 8.44 -8.16 -3.20
CA ALA A 139 8.60 -7.69 -4.57
C ALA A 139 9.00 -6.21 -4.62
N TRP A 140 8.39 -5.38 -3.78
CA TRP A 140 8.75 -3.96 -3.66
C TRP A 140 10.17 -3.76 -3.11
N LEU A 141 10.60 -4.55 -2.12
CA LEU A 141 11.98 -4.54 -1.64
C LEU A 141 12.98 -4.82 -2.77
N LEU A 142 12.72 -5.86 -3.59
CA LEU A 142 13.56 -6.18 -4.75
C LEU A 142 13.63 -5.01 -5.74
N CYS A 143 12.51 -4.32 -5.95
CA CYS A 143 12.46 -3.09 -6.75
C CYS A 143 13.35 -1.98 -6.17
N GLN A 144 13.33 -1.75 -4.85
CA GLN A 144 14.20 -0.76 -4.20
C GLN A 144 15.69 -1.12 -4.33
N GLN A 145 16.00 -2.40 -4.39
CA GLN A 145 17.36 -2.91 -4.64
C GLN A 145 17.76 -2.91 -6.14
N GLN A 146 16.89 -2.42 -7.04
CA GLN A 146 17.07 -2.45 -8.49
C GLN A 146 17.19 -3.85 -9.09
N ARG A 147 16.72 -4.86 -8.38
CA ARG A 147 16.62 -6.25 -8.85
C ARG A 147 15.36 -6.43 -9.70
N TRP A 148 15.34 -5.73 -10.84
CA TRP A 148 14.15 -5.52 -11.66
C TRP A 148 13.48 -6.84 -12.11
N PRO A 149 14.19 -7.81 -12.75
CA PRO A 149 13.52 -9.02 -13.23
C PRO A 149 12.84 -9.82 -12.12
N GLU A 150 13.53 -9.99 -10.98
CA GLU A 150 12.99 -10.71 -9.83
C GLU A 150 11.79 -9.98 -9.21
N SER A 151 11.86 -8.65 -9.12
CA SER A 151 10.76 -7.83 -8.63
C SER A 151 9.51 -7.99 -9.50
N PHE A 152 9.66 -7.93 -10.83
CA PHE A 152 8.54 -8.05 -11.76
C PHE A 152 7.88 -9.42 -11.66
N GLU A 153 8.67 -10.50 -11.68
CA GLU A 153 8.18 -11.86 -11.52
C GLU A 153 7.37 -12.02 -10.22
N ARG A 154 7.89 -11.49 -9.10
CA ARG A 154 7.18 -11.55 -7.81
C ARG A 154 5.88 -10.77 -7.80
N PHE A 155 5.83 -9.58 -8.40
CA PHE A 155 4.57 -8.83 -8.53
C PHE A 155 3.56 -9.59 -9.39
N GLU A 156 3.97 -10.20 -10.50
CA GLU A 156 3.11 -11.00 -11.37
C GLU A 156 2.56 -12.24 -10.65
N GLN A 157 3.39 -12.90 -9.83
CA GLN A 157 2.94 -14.00 -8.97
C GLN A 157 1.86 -13.55 -7.96
N VAL A 158 1.96 -12.34 -7.39
CA VAL A 158 0.92 -11.79 -6.51
C VAL A 158 -0.35 -11.51 -7.28
N LEU A 159 -0.26 -10.91 -8.47
CA LEU A 159 -1.40 -10.56 -9.31
C LEU A 159 -2.12 -11.79 -9.89
N SER A 160 -1.45 -12.93 -10.00
CA SER A 160 -2.03 -14.19 -10.46
C SER A 160 -2.80 -14.95 -9.35
N ASP A 161 -2.72 -14.51 -8.09
CA ASP A 161 -3.44 -15.12 -6.97
C ASP A 161 -4.93 -14.72 -6.99
N PRO A 162 -5.87 -15.64 -7.23
CA PRO A 162 -7.29 -15.31 -7.36
C PRO A 162 -7.91 -14.74 -6.06
N GLY A 163 -7.30 -15.04 -4.90
CA GLY A 163 -7.74 -14.53 -3.61
C GLY A 163 -7.21 -13.14 -3.26
N TYR A 164 -6.35 -12.57 -4.10
CA TYR A 164 -5.75 -11.26 -3.83
C TYR A 164 -6.66 -10.11 -4.25
N THR A 165 -7.07 -9.28 -3.29
CA THR A 165 -8.04 -8.20 -3.52
C THR A 165 -7.40 -6.82 -3.72
N GLU A 166 -6.12 -6.62 -3.37
CA GLU A 166 -5.44 -5.31 -3.47
C GLU A 166 -4.69 -5.14 -4.80
N GLN A 167 -5.34 -5.49 -5.91
CA GLN A 167 -4.72 -5.48 -7.23
C GLN A 167 -4.26 -4.09 -7.65
N ALA A 168 -5.06 -3.04 -7.36
CA ALA A 168 -4.69 -1.65 -7.65
C ALA A 168 -3.32 -1.27 -7.07
N LYS A 169 -3.07 -1.64 -5.81
CA LYS A 169 -1.80 -1.41 -5.10
C LYS A 169 -0.64 -2.09 -5.81
N THR A 170 -0.82 -3.34 -6.22
CA THR A 170 0.25 -4.13 -6.84
C THR A 170 0.52 -3.68 -8.28
N PHE A 171 -0.50 -3.40 -9.08
CA PHE A 171 -0.32 -2.81 -10.40
C PHE A 171 0.40 -1.46 -10.34
N ARG A 172 0.06 -0.61 -9.38
CA ARG A 172 0.77 0.66 -9.14
C ARG A 172 2.24 0.42 -8.81
N ALA A 173 2.54 -0.46 -7.87
CA ALA A 173 3.91 -0.75 -7.45
C ALA A 173 4.74 -1.32 -8.61
N LEU A 174 4.18 -2.26 -9.38
CA LEU A 174 4.82 -2.82 -10.57
C LEU A 174 5.07 -1.74 -11.63
N GLY A 175 4.08 -0.90 -11.93
CA GLY A 175 4.22 0.21 -12.87
C GLY A 175 5.29 1.22 -12.46
N LEU A 176 5.34 1.59 -11.17
CA LEU A 176 6.39 2.45 -10.62
C LEU A 176 7.78 1.83 -10.74
N CYS A 177 7.88 0.54 -10.49
CA CYS A 177 9.12 -0.21 -10.61
C CYS A 177 9.61 -0.25 -12.07
N GLN A 178 8.72 -0.52 -13.01
CA GLN A 178 9.00 -0.53 -14.44
C GLN A 178 9.40 0.86 -14.96
N ALA A 179 8.76 1.94 -14.47
CA ALA A 179 9.14 3.30 -14.81
C ALA A 179 10.59 3.61 -14.38
N ARG A 180 10.99 3.17 -13.18
CA ARG A 180 12.36 3.30 -12.69
C ARG A 180 13.36 2.48 -13.49
N ALA A 181 12.94 1.33 -14.00
CA ALA A 181 13.75 0.48 -14.88
C ALA A 181 13.83 1.00 -16.33
N GLY A 182 13.19 2.14 -16.64
CA GLY A 182 13.15 2.70 -17.99
C GLY A 182 12.12 2.04 -18.93
N MET A 183 11.27 1.16 -18.42
CA MET A 183 10.30 0.38 -19.21
C MET A 183 8.96 1.13 -19.31
N SER A 184 8.98 2.30 -19.94
CA SER A 184 7.87 3.27 -19.93
C SER A 184 6.54 2.72 -20.44
N ASP A 185 6.53 1.88 -21.49
CA ASP A 185 5.29 1.32 -22.04
C ASP A 185 4.64 0.30 -21.11
N GLN A 186 5.46 -0.50 -20.41
CA GLN A 186 4.96 -1.46 -19.43
C GLN A 186 4.47 -0.73 -18.18
N ALA A 187 5.21 0.29 -17.74
CA ALA A 187 4.83 1.16 -16.64
C ALA A 187 3.46 1.80 -16.87
N GLU A 188 3.24 2.37 -18.06
CA GLU A 188 1.95 2.97 -18.42
C GLU A 188 0.83 1.94 -18.35
N ARG A 189 0.99 0.77 -18.98
CA ARG A 189 -0.04 -0.28 -18.95
C ARG A 189 -0.42 -0.69 -17.52
N ASN A 190 0.56 -0.86 -16.64
CA ASN A 190 0.28 -1.28 -15.26
C ASN A 190 -0.28 -0.14 -14.41
N LEU A 191 0.15 1.10 -14.62
CA LEU A 191 -0.46 2.27 -13.97
C LEU A 191 -1.91 2.48 -14.44
N LEU A 192 -2.23 2.24 -15.72
CA LEU A 192 -3.61 2.28 -16.21
C LEU A 192 -4.47 1.19 -15.58
N LYS A 193 -3.96 -0.04 -15.43
CA LYS A 193 -4.66 -1.09 -14.69
C LYS A 193 -4.90 -0.69 -13.22
N SER A 194 -3.90 -0.11 -12.57
CA SER A 194 -4.10 0.43 -11.22
C SER A 194 -5.20 1.48 -11.19
N HIS A 195 -5.25 2.36 -12.21
CA HIS A 195 -6.29 3.39 -12.35
C HIS A 195 -7.69 2.79 -12.58
N GLU A 196 -7.80 1.69 -13.33
CA GLU A 196 -9.08 0.98 -13.54
C GLU A 196 -9.67 0.45 -12.23
N TYR A 197 -8.82 -0.09 -11.33
CA TYR A 197 -9.24 -0.59 -10.01
C TYR A 197 -9.47 0.51 -8.98
N ASP A 198 -8.69 1.60 -9.03
CA ASP A 198 -8.75 2.73 -8.10
C ASP A 198 -8.54 4.06 -8.85
N PRO A 199 -9.61 4.59 -9.49
CA PRO A 199 -9.52 5.80 -10.31
C PRO A 199 -9.21 7.08 -9.52
N ALA A 200 -9.43 7.08 -8.21
CA ALA A 200 -9.21 8.26 -7.36
C ALA A 200 -7.81 8.30 -6.73
N ASN A 201 -6.99 7.28 -6.94
CA ASN A 201 -5.69 7.20 -6.31
C ASN A 201 -4.74 8.32 -6.75
N PRO A 202 -4.31 9.20 -5.84
CA PRO A 202 -3.47 10.35 -6.19
C PRO A 202 -2.09 9.95 -6.70
N VAL A 203 -1.53 8.86 -6.15
CA VAL A 203 -0.20 8.38 -6.56
C VAL A 203 -0.26 7.83 -7.99
N THR A 204 -1.30 7.09 -8.34
CA THR A 204 -1.51 6.58 -9.69
C THR A 204 -1.71 7.74 -10.68
N GLN A 205 -2.58 8.72 -10.36
CA GLN A 205 -2.83 9.89 -11.19
C GLN A 205 -1.54 10.70 -11.44
N PHE A 206 -0.80 10.99 -10.38
CA PHE A 206 0.45 11.73 -10.49
C PHE A 206 1.47 11.02 -11.38
N ASN A 207 1.69 9.72 -11.16
CA ASN A 207 2.71 8.98 -11.89
C ASN A 207 2.33 8.73 -13.36
N LEU A 208 1.04 8.56 -13.68
CA LEU A 208 0.57 8.55 -15.06
C LEU A 208 0.83 9.90 -15.73
N ALA A 209 0.46 11.00 -15.08
CA ALA A 209 0.71 12.34 -15.61
C ALA A 209 2.20 12.61 -15.83
N ALA A 210 3.05 12.25 -14.87
CA ALA A 210 4.50 12.43 -14.95
C ALA A 210 5.13 11.60 -16.08
N LEU A 211 4.70 10.34 -16.22
CA LEU A 211 5.19 9.45 -17.28
C LEU A 211 4.78 9.96 -18.68
N LEU A 212 3.52 10.36 -18.83
CA LEU A 212 2.99 10.89 -20.08
C LEU A 212 3.63 12.24 -20.44
N HIS A 213 3.83 13.13 -19.46
CA HIS A 213 4.57 14.37 -19.64
C HIS A 213 6.01 14.12 -20.12
N ALA A 214 6.73 13.18 -19.51
CA ALA A 214 8.09 12.83 -19.90
C ALA A 214 8.18 12.25 -21.34
N ARG A 215 7.08 11.65 -21.82
CA ARG A 215 6.95 11.15 -23.22
C ARG A 215 6.44 12.19 -24.20
N GLY A 216 6.09 13.39 -23.75
CA GLY A 216 5.51 14.45 -24.58
C GLY A 216 4.01 14.26 -24.91
N ASP A 217 3.35 13.28 -24.31
CA ASP A 217 1.89 13.10 -24.45
C ASP A 217 1.17 14.04 -23.48
N LEU A 218 1.24 15.32 -23.79
CA LEU A 218 0.76 16.39 -22.92
C LEU A 218 -0.78 16.39 -22.75
N PRO A 219 -1.59 16.08 -23.78
CA PRO A 219 -3.04 16.04 -23.58
C PRO A 219 -3.49 14.98 -22.56
N ARG A 220 -2.90 13.78 -22.61
CA ARG A 220 -3.22 12.74 -21.64
C ARG A 220 -2.63 13.06 -20.27
N ALA A 221 -1.43 13.62 -20.19
CA ALA A 221 -0.84 14.09 -18.93
C ALA A 221 -1.74 15.14 -18.27
N GLN A 222 -2.27 16.10 -19.04
CA GLN A 222 -3.19 17.13 -18.59
C GLN A 222 -4.45 16.53 -17.93
N TRP A 223 -5.05 15.52 -18.55
CA TRP A 223 -6.24 14.89 -18.02
C TRP A 223 -5.99 14.31 -16.60
N HIS A 224 -4.89 13.59 -16.42
CA HIS A 224 -4.56 12.99 -15.13
C HIS A 224 -4.18 14.04 -14.07
N VAL A 225 -3.34 15.02 -14.41
CA VAL A 225 -2.88 16.01 -13.44
C VAL A 225 -3.99 16.99 -13.05
N ARG A 226 -4.90 17.36 -13.96
CA ARG A 226 -6.06 18.20 -13.64
C ARG A 226 -7.01 17.49 -12.68
N ARG A 227 -7.26 16.20 -12.89
CA ARG A 227 -8.10 15.39 -11.98
C ARG A 227 -7.52 15.38 -10.57
N LEU A 228 -6.21 15.22 -10.45
CA LEU A 228 -5.52 15.27 -9.15
C LEU A 228 -5.58 16.68 -8.54
N ASN A 229 -5.27 17.73 -9.30
CA ASN A 229 -5.23 19.10 -8.81
C ASN A 229 -6.61 19.66 -8.42
N ASN A 230 -7.70 19.08 -8.93
CA ASN A 230 -9.07 19.39 -8.55
C ASN A 230 -9.55 18.60 -7.32
N SER A 231 -8.70 17.77 -6.72
CA SER A 231 -9.02 17.01 -5.51
C SER A 231 -8.40 17.62 -4.26
N GLU A 232 -8.88 17.20 -3.10
CA GLU A 232 -8.28 17.57 -1.81
C GLU A 232 -6.86 17.00 -1.60
N LEU A 233 -6.48 16.01 -2.42
CA LEU A 233 -5.19 15.33 -2.36
C LEU A 233 -4.11 16.04 -3.20
N ALA A 234 -4.43 17.18 -3.79
CA ALA A 234 -3.49 18.01 -4.53
C ALA A 234 -2.36 18.53 -3.63
N ASN A 235 -1.14 18.45 -4.11
CA ASN A 235 0.07 18.88 -3.39
C ASN A 235 0.97 19.75 -4.28
N ALA A 236 2.07 20.26 -3.74
CA ALA A 236 2.98 21.12 -4.47
C ALA A 236 3.53 20.46 -5.76
N GLU A 237 3.92 19.20 -5.68
CA GLU A 237 4.43 18.44 -6.82
C GLU A 237 3.41 18.31 -7.94
N SER A 238 2.13 18.03 -7.59
CA SER A 238 1.07 17.90 -8.58
C SER A 238 0.70 19.22 -9.25
N PHE A 239 0.71 20.33 -8.49
CA PHE A 239 0.54 21.66 -9.08
C PHE A 239 1.71 22.01 -10.00
N TRP A 240 2.93 21.74 -9.59
CA TRP A 240 4.12 22.00 -10.41
C TRP A 240 4.12 21.19 -11.70
N LEU A 241 3.75 19.91 -11.63
CA LEU A 241 3.55 19.09 -12.83
C LEU A 241 2.47 19.68 -13.74
N GLY A 242 1.36 20.13 -13.17
CA GLY A 242 0.29 20.81 -13.91
C GLY A 242 0.78 22.05 -14.62
N VAL A 243 1.56 22.92 -13.95
CA VAL A 243 2.18 24.11 -14.56
C VAL A 243 3.06 23.73 -15.75
N LYS A 244 3.90 22.69 -15.61
CA LYS A 244 4.76 22.21 -16.71
C LYS A 244 3.96 21.68 -17.88
N VAL A 245 2.91 20.92 -17.62
CA VAL A 245 2.02 20.36 -18.66
C VAL A 245 1.27 21.47 -19.40
N GLU A 246 0.66 22.43 -18.67
CA GLU A 246 -0.08 23.54 -19.30
C GLU A 246 0.85 24.47 -20.11
N ARG A 247 2.08 24.69 -19.62
CA ARG A 247 3.12 25.39 -20.36
C ARG A 247 3.46 24.68 -21.69
N GLY A 248 3.65 23.36 -21.63
CA GLY A 248 3.94 22.58 -22.83
C GLY A 248 2.80 22.55 -23.86
N LEU A 249 1.55 22.79 -23.42
CA LEU A 249 0.36 22.96 -24.26
C LEU A 249 0.12 24.42 -24.71
N ASP A 250 1.01 25.36 -24.38
CA ASP A 250 0.85 26.82 -24.57
C ASP A 250 -0.45 27.39 -23.95
N ASN A 251 -0.97 26.73 -22.94
CA ASN A 251 -2.18 27.16 -22.21
C ASN A 251 -1.80 28.13 -21.07
N ARG A 252 -1.51 29.37 -21.43
CA ARG A 252 -1.00 30.42 -20.51
C ARG A 252 -1.95 30.70 -19.36
N VAL A 253 -3.25 30.75 -19.63
CA VAL A 253 -4.26 31.05 -18.60
C VAL A 253 -4.28 29.98 -17.50
N ALA A 254 -4.32 28.71 -17.87
CA ALA A 254 -4.29 27.63 -16.89
C ALA A 254 -2.96 27.53 -16.16
N MET A 255 -1.82 27.77 -16.88
CA MET A 255 -0.49 27.82 -16.28
C MET A 255 -0.41 28.89 -15.19
N GLU A 256 -0.89 30.12 -15.46
CA GLU A 256 -0.88 31.22 -14.49
C GLU A 256 -1.77 30.91 -13.29
N GLN A 257 -2.97 30.35 -13.52
CA GLN A 257 -3.89 29.97 -12.44
C GLN A 257 -3.27 28.92 -11.51
N LEU A 258 -2.64 27.88 -12.08
CA LEU A 258 -1.96 26.83 -11.30
C LEU A 258 -0.75 27.40 -10.55
N SER A 259 0.01 28.30 -11.18
CA SER A 259 1.17 28.97 -10.58
C SER A 259 0.75 29.80 -9.36
N LEU A 260 -0.33 30.57 -9.46
CA LEU A 260 -0.87 31.33 -8.33
C LEU A 260 -1.33 30.39 -7.19
N GLN A 261 -2.01 29.29 -7.53
CA GLN A 261 -2.44 28.31 -6.52
C GLN A 261 -1.25 27.65 -5.84
N LEU A 262 -0.20 27.27 -6.58
CA LEU A 262 1.01 26.68 -6.05
C LEU A 262 1.66 27.61 -5.00
N VAL A 263 1.92 28.87 -5.36
CA VAL A 263 2.54 29.84 -4.45
C VAL A 263 1.63 30.16 -3.25
N LYS A 264 0.32 30.27 -3.45
CA LYS A 264 -0.66 30.56 -2.37
C LYS A 264 -0.77 29.41 -1.36
N ARG A 265 -0.86 28.17 -1.85
CA ARG A 265 -1.11 27.00 -0.99
C ARG A 265 0.18 26.41 -0.41
N PHE A 266 1.28 26.52 -1.12
CA PHE A 266 2.57 25.89 -0.79
C PHE A 266 3.75 26.86 -0.91
N PRO A 267 3.72 28.02 -0.22
CA PRO A 267 4.68 29.10 -0.42
C PRO A 267 6.12 28.73 -0.11
N LEU A 268 6.35 27.76 0.77
CA LEU A 268 7.68 27.31 1.20
C LEU A 268 8.11 26.00 0.51
N SER A 269 7.39 25.55 -0.51
CA SER A 269 7.75 24.32 -1.24
C SER A 269 8.88 24.58 -2.24
N ARG A 270 9.64 23.52 -2.55
CA ARG A 270 10.68 23.56 -3.60
C ARG A 270 10.10 23.90 -4.97
N GLU A 271 8.87 23.47 -5.22
CA GLU A 271 8.13 23.70 -6.46
C GLU A 271 7.78 25.18 -6.63
N SER A 272 7.39 25.86 -5.55
CA SER A 272 7.19 27.31 -5.56
C SER A 272 8.50 28.07 -5.82
N ASP A 273 9.60 27.64 -5.23
CA ASP A 273 10.93 28.20 -5.49
C ASP A 273 11.38 27.94 -6.94
N SER A 274 11.17 26.71 -7.46
CA SER A 274 11.46 26.38 -8.87
C SER A 274 10.64 27.23 -9.85
N LEU A 275 9.35 27.49 -9.53
CA LEU A 275 8.50 28.37 -10.32
C LEU A 275 9.05 29.81 -10.35
N GLN A 276 9.42 30.37 -9.19
CA GLN A 276 9.96 31.74 -9.09
C GLN A 276 11.28 31.90 -9.85
N ARG A 277 12.13 30.88 -9.85
CA ARG A 277 13.38 30.84 -10.60
C ARG A 277 13.20 30.53 -12.10
N GLY A 278 11.99 30.17 -12.53
CA GLY A 278 11.75 29.71 -13.90
C GLY A 278 12.42 28.39 -14.25
N ALA A 279 12.67 27.52 -13.26
CA ALA A 279 13.43 26.28 -13.39
C ALA A 279 12.57 25.10 -13.90
N PHE A 280 11.93 25.25 -15.04
CA PHE A 280 10.96 24.28 -15.59
C PHE A 280 11.58 22.95 -16.05
N ASN A 281 12.89 22.91 -16.19
CA ASN A 281 13.63 21.73 -16.67
C ASN A 281 14.26 20.91 -15.51
N GLU A 282 14.01 21.33 -14.27
CA GLU A 282 14.48 20.65 -13.05
C GLU A 282 13.49 19.61 -12.51
#